data_19b692b59cfa53186a197d41c9b2df62
#
_entry.id   19b692b59cfa53186a197d41c9b2df62
#
_cell.length_a   1.000
_cell.length_b   1.000
_cell.length_c   1.000
_cell.angle_alpha   90.00
_cell.angle_beta   90.00
_cell.angle_gamma   90.00
#
_symmetry.space_group_name_H-M   'P 1'
#
loop_
_entity.id
_entity.type
_entity.pdbx_description
1 polymer ?
#
loop_
_entity_poly.entity_id
_entity_poly.type
_entity_poly.pdbx_seq_one_letter_code
_entity_poly.pdbx_strand_id
1 'polypeptide(L)'
;MAKTKRQIAEDLRLIDVVIEIRDARIPVSSQNPDMKELIKNKKQIIVLNKSDLADEKETLKWIKHFKDNGLSAISASSNSGKGINNVIKEIDKLMEEERKVSEQKGRVGKATRVLVIGIPNVGKSSFINRISKKTTMAVGNKPGVTKQKQWIRLSNNIELLDTPGVLWPKFESEEVALNLAFTGTIKDDILPKVEVAYRLLKFLLENYKNNVIERYKINKE
;
A
#
# COMPACT_ATOMS: atom_id res chain seq x y z
N MET A 1 -5.02 19.70 -1.78
CA MET A 1 -3.84 19.14 -1.08
C MET A 1 -3.77 19.60 0.38
N ALA A 2 -3.65 20.88 0.73
CA ALA A 2 -3.61 21.34 2.12
C ALA A 2 -4.82 20.86 2.95
N LYS A 3 -6.04 20.95 2.41
CA LYS A 3 -7.27 20.47 3.05
C LYS A 3 -7.21 18.97 3.36
N THR A 4 -6.70 18.16 2.44
CA THR A 4 -6.60 16.70 2.61
C THR A 4 -5.53 16.32 3.64
N LYS A 5 -4.36 16.99 3.63
CA LYS A 5 -3.31 16.80 4.66
C LYS A 5 -3.82 17.14 6.05
N ARG A 6 -4.49 18.27 6.21
CA ARG A 6 -5.10 18.69 7.47
C ARG A 6 -6.13 17.67 7.97
N GLN A 7 -6.96 17.18 7.07
CA GLN A 7 -7.97 16.18 7.36
C GLN A 7 -7.36 14.85 7.84
N ILE A 8 -6.30 14.37 7.15
CA ILE A 8 -5.56 13.17 7.56
C ILE A 8 -4.89 13.38 8.93
N ALA A 9 -4.30 14.55 9.18
CA ALA A 9 -3.70 14.86 10.47
C ALA A 9 -4.72 14.86 11.63
N GLU A 10 -5.95 15.32 11.37
CA GLU A 10 -7.07 15.24 12.33
C GLU A 10 -7.48 13.79 12.58
N ASP A 11 -7.58 12.99 11.52
CA ASP A 11 -7.95 11.57 11.62
C ASP A 11 -6.91 10.76 12.39
N LEU A 12 -5.62 11.04 12.15
CA LEU A 12 -4.52 10.33 12.80
C LEU A 12 -4.61 10.35 14.34
N ARG A 13 -5.26 11.36 14.94
CA ARG A 13 -5.47 11.41 16.40
C ARG A 13 -6.30 10.22 16.92
N LEU A 14 -7.17 9.67 16.09
CA LEU A 14 -8.05 8.56 16.42
C LEU A 14 -7.50 7.19 16.00
N ILE A 15 -6.37 7.17 15.28
CA ILE A 15 -5.80 5.97 14.64
C ILE A 15 -4.74 5.34 15.53
N ASP A 16 -4.82 4.03 15.69
CA ASP A 16 -3.84 3.24 16.42
C ASP A 16 -2.74 2.72 15.47
N VAL A 17 -3.10 2.26 14.25
CA VAL A 17 -2.18 1.69 13.25
C VAL A 17 -2.41 2.32 11.87
N VAL A 18 -1.35 2.60 11.13
CA VAL A 18 -1.41 3.05 9.73
C VAL A 18 -0.92 1.93 8.82
N ILE A 19 -1.72 1.57 7.82
CA ILE A 19 -1.32 0.70 6.72
C ILE A 19 -1.02 1.57 5.51
N GLU A 20 0.23 1.55 5.05
CA GLU A 20 0.64 2.20 3.82
C GLU A 20 0.71 1.18 2.69
N ILE A 21 -0.20 1.31 1.71
CA ILE A 21 -0.21 0.46 0.52
C ILE A 21 0.76 1.04 -0.51
N ARG A 22 1.75 0.26 -0.89
CA ARG A 22 2.73 0.56 -1.94
C ARG A 22 2.65 -0.48 -3.04
N ASP A 23 3.07 -0.12 -4.25
CA ASP A 23 3.20 -1.07 -5.35
C ASP A 23 4.51 -1.86 -5.19
N ALA A 24 4.44 -3.19 -5.14
CA ALA A 24 5.59 -4.06 -4.92
C ALA A 24 6.67 -3.93 -6.02
N ARG A 25 6.29 -3.48 -7.22
CA ARG A 25 7.22 -3.26 -8.34
C ARG A 25 8.09 -2.01 -8.16
N ILE A 26 7.60 -1.03 -7.38
CA ILE A 26 8.24 0.28 -7.15
C ILE A 26 8.06 0.73 -5.68
N PRO A 27 8.59 -0.02 -4.70
CA PRO A 27 8.31 0.18 -3.28
C PRO A 27 8.65 1.58 -2.74
N VAL A 28 9.68 2.21 -3.28
CA VAL A 28 10.10 3.58 -2.89
C VAL A 28 9.31 4.63 -3.65
N SER A 29 9.26 4.54 -4.98
CA SER A 29 8.57 5.53 -5.82
C SER A 29 7.07 5.60 -5.57
N SER A 30 6.46 4.55 -5.02
CA SER A 30 5.05 4.53 -4.64
C SER A 30 4.79 5.01 -3.20
N GLN A 31 5.79 5.46 -2.48
CA GLN A 31 5.63 6.16 -1.21
C GLN A 31 5.23 7.62 -1.45
N ASN A 32 4.26 8.12 -0.68
CA ASN A 32 3.99 9.55 -0.66
C ASN A 32 4.86 10.22 0.42
N PRO A 33 5.86 11.04 0.03
CA PRO A 33 6.77 11.67 0.98
C PRO A 33 6.07 12.59 1.98
N ASP A 34 4.99 13.24 1.55
CA ASP A 34 4.17 14.09 2.40
C ASP A 34 3.47 13.33 3.54
N MET A 35 3.16 12.05 3.32
CA MET A 35 2.53 11.20 4.35
C MET A 35 3.56 10.68 5.34
N LYS A 36 4.79 10.43 4.91
CA LYS A 36 5.88 9.92 5.77
C LYS A 36 6.03 10.73 7.05
N GLU A 37 6.08 12.05 6.93
CA GLU A 37 6.20 12.94 8.10
C GLU A 37 4.95 12.92 9.00
N LEU A 38 3.76 12.84 8.41
CA LEU A 38 2.52 12.84 9.19
C LEU A 38 2.33 11.57 10.04
N ILE A 39 2.81 10.43 9.54
CA ILE A 39 2.59 9.13 10.19
C ILE A 39 3.76 8.63 11.01
N LYS A 40 4.89 9.35 11.06
CA LYS A 40 6.15 8.88 11.69
C LYS A 40 6.01 8.42 13.16
N ASN A 41 5.07 8.99 13.89
CA ASN A 41 4.83 8.65 15.29
C ASN A 41 3.72 7.60 15.49
N LYS A 42 3.28 6.95 14.41
CA LYS A 42 2.26 5.91 14.45
C LYS A 42 2.87 4.53 14.20
N LYS A 43 2.25 3.49 14.75
CA LYS A 43 2.57 2.12 14.35
C LYS A 43 2.25 1.97 12.88
N GLN A 44 3.19 1.42 12.10
CA GLN A 44 3.10 1.38 10.64
C GLN A 44 3.26 -0.04 10.12
N ILE A 45 2.46 -0.39 9.12
CA ILE A 45 2.62 -1.59 8.31
C ILE A 45 2.72 -1.16 6.85
N ILE A 46 3.83 -1.47 6.20
CA ILE A 46 3.98 -1.32 4.75
C ILE A 46 3.42 -2.57 4.09
N VAL A 47 2.44 -2.40 3.21
CA VAL A 47 1.91 -3.49 2.40
C VAL A 47 2.39 -3.31 0.96
N LEU A 48 3.30 -4.18 0.52
CA LEU A 48 3.76 -4.26 -0.86
C LEU A 48 2.71 -5.02 -1.67
N ASN A 49 1.73 -4.28 -2.19
CA ASN A 49 0.62 -4.83 -2.97
C ASN A 49 1.02 -5.11 -4.42
N LYS A 50 0.20 -5.87 -5.13
CA LYS A 50 0.49 -6.37 -6.50
C LYS A 50 1.76 -7.23 -6.56
N SER A 51 2.06 -7.95 -5.48
CA SER A 51 3.24 -8.82 -5.41
C SER A 51 3.22 -9.96 -6.44
N ASP A 52 2.05 -10.27 -7.00
CA ASP A 52 1.86 -11.17 -8.14
C ASP A 52 2.42 -10.63 -9.45
N LEU A 53 2.69 -9.34 -9.55
CA LEU A 53 3.25 -8.64 -10.71
C LEU A 53 4.71 -8.20 -10.49
N ALA A 54 5.30 -8.50 -9.34
CA ALA A 54 6.65 -8.10 -8.96
C ALA A 54 7.60 -9.30 -8.90
N ASP A 55 8.89 -9.03 -9.03
CA ASP A 55 9.92 -10.03 -8.77
C ASP A 55 9.89 -10.43 -7.29
N GLU A 56 9.72 -11.73 -7.02
CA GLU A 56 9.60 -12.25 -5.66
C GLU A 56 10.90 -12.09 -4.87
N LYS A 57 12.06 -12.30 -5.51
CA LYS A 57 13.36 -12.16 -4.86
C LYS A 57 13.63 -10.73 -4.44
N GLU A 58 13.35 -9.77 -5.33
CA GLU A 58 13.49 -8.35 -5.04
C GLU A 58 12.48 -7.89 -3.98
N THR A 59 11.25 -8.39 -4.05
CA THR A 59 10.23 -8.11 -3.04
C THR A 59 10.66 -8.56 -1.64
N LEU A 60 11.29 -9.73 -1.52
CA LEU A 60 11.83 -10.23 -0.24
C LEU A 60 12.97 -9.36 0.29
N LYS A 61 13.86 -8.87 -0.58
CA LYS A 61 14.93 -7.93 -0.18
C LYS A 61 14.35 -6.63 0.37
N TRP A 62 13.29 -6.09 -0.28
CA TRP A 62 12.60 -4.90 0.21
C TRP A 62 11.91 -5.10 1.55
N ILE A 63 11.26 -6.25 1.76
CA ILE A 63 10.67 -6.59 3.05
C ILE A 63 11.74 -6.62 4.15
N LYS A 64 12.88 -7.25 3.87
CA LYS A 64 14.01 -7.28 4.79
C LYS A 64 14.51 -5.86 5.09
N HIS A 65 14.74 -5.06 4.06
CA HIS A 65 15.20 -3.68 4.19
C HIS A 65 14.27 -2.84 5.11
N PHE A 66 12.96 -2.93 4.92
CA PHE A 66 12.01 -2.21 5.79
C PHE A 66 12.07 -2.71 7.22
N LYS A 67 12.16 -4.02 7.44
CA LYS A 67 12.28 -4.62 8.78
C LYS A 67 13.56 -4.21 9.48
N ASP A 68 14.68 -4.19 8.79
CA ASP A 68 15.98 -3.77 9.32
C ASP A 68 15.95 -2.28 9.74
N ASN A 69 15.03 -1.48 9.16
CA ASN A 69 14.75 -0.10 9.53
C ASN A 69 13.59 0.05 10.56
N GLY A 70 13.20 -1.03 11.23
CA GLY A 70 12.19 -1.00 12.29
C GLY A 70 10.73 -0.87 11.81
N LEU A 71 10.46 -1.09 10.52
CA LEU A 71 9.13 -1.02 9.94
C LEU A 71 8.59 -2.43 9.63
N SER A 72 7.35 -2.71 10.00
CA SER A 72 6.68 -3.92 9.54
C SER A 72 6.39 -3.84 8.05
N ALA A 73 6.78 -4.87 7.29
CA ALA A 73 6.54 -4.94 5.86
C ALA A 73 6.03 -6.33 5.46
N ILE A 74 5.01 -6.35 4.59
CA ILE A 74 4.33 -7.57 4.15
C ILE A 74 4.05 -7.48 2.65
N SER A 75 4.35 -8.54 1.90
CA SER A 75 3.91 -8.67 0.51
C SER A 75 2.46 -9.15 0.45
N ALA A 76 1.67 -8.56 -0.44
CA ALA A 76 0.29 -8.96 -0.65
C ALA A 76 -0.12 -8.83 -2.12
N SER A 77 -1.09 -9.63 -2.52
CA SER A 77 -1.82 -9.46 -3.77
C SER A 77 -3.31 -9.34 -3.46
N SER A 78 -3.85 -8.16 -3.66
CA SER A 78 -5.29 -7.90 -3.49
C SER A 78 -6.13 -8.70 -4.48
N ASN A 79 -5.58 -9.04 -5.65
CA ASN A 79 -6.24 -9.85 -6.66
C ASN A 79 -6.43 -11.30 -6.21
N SER A 80 -5.33 -11.98 -5.86
CA SER A 80 -5.37 -13.39 -5.43
C SER A 80 -5.77 -13.57 -3.97
N GLY A 81 -5.54 -12.53 -3.13
CA GLY A 81 -5.73 -12.59 -1.69
C GLY A 81 -4.53 -13.17 -0.93
N LYS A 82 -3.41 -13.47 -1.62
CA LYS A 82 -2.14 -13.88 -1.00
C LYS A 82 -1.67 -12.77 -0.05
N GLY A 83 -1.22 -13.11 1.14
CA GLY A 83 -0.64 -12.18 2.12
C GLY A 83 -1.65 -11.37 2.95
N ILE A 84 -2.93 -11.28 2.58
CA ILE A 84 -3.93 -10.47 3.31
C ILE A 84 -4.09 -10.91 4.77
N ASN A 85 -4.12 -12.21 5.04
CA ASN A 85 -4.24 -12.72 6.41
C ASN A 85 -3.01 -12.36 7.27
N ASN A 86 -1.83 -12.24 6.65
CA ASN A 86 -0.62 -11.85 7.37
C ASN A 86 -0.69 -10.38 7.82
N VAL A 87 -1.38 -9.52 7.06
CA VAL A 87 -1.60 -8.13 7.47
C VAL A 87 -2.47 -8.07 8.73
N ILE A 88 -3.54 -8.88 8.80
CA ILE A 88 -4.40 -8.94 9.98
C ILE A 88 -3.61 -9.41 11.21
N LYS A 89 -2.84 -10.50 11.05
CA LYS A 89 -1.98 -11.01 12.13
C LYS A 89 -0.96 -9.98 12.61
N GLU A 90 -0.42 -9.19 11.70
CA GLU A 90 0.55 -8.14 12.06
C GLU A 90 -0.11 -6.97 12.79
N ILE A 91 -1.34 -6.59 12.44
CA ILE A 91 -2.11 -5.61 13.23
C ILE A 91 -2.29 -6.13 14.65
N ASP A 92 -2.73 -7.39 14.80
CA ASP A 92 -2.96 -7.99 16.12
C ASP A 92 -1.68 -8.03 16.95
N LYS A 93 -0.55 -8.42 16.34
CA LYS A 93 0.76 -8.45 16.98
C LYS A 93 1.21 -7.06 17.45
N LEU A 94 1.09 -6.04 16.59
CA LEU A 94 1.48 -4.67 16.93
C LEU A 94 0.64 -4.09 18.09
N MET A 95 -0.58 -4.56 18.27
CA MET A 95 -1.51 -4.06 19.29
C MET A 95 -1.61 -4.94 20.52
N GLU A 96 -0.89 -6.07 20.58
CA GLU A 96 -1.01 -7.07 21.66
C GLU A 96 -0.70 -6.48 23.05
N GLU A 97 0.40 -5.74 23.16
CA GLU A 97 0.80 -5.16 24.44
C GLU A 97 -0.21 -4.08 24.91
N GLU A 98 -0.68 -3.23 24.02
CA GLU A 98 -1.66 -2.20 24.36
C GLU A 98 -3.02 -2.80 24.75
N ARG A 99 -3.42 -3.89 24.11
CA ARG A 99 -4.63 -4.64 24.48
C ARG A 99 -4.50 -5.23 25.88
N LYS A 100 -3.38 -5.90 26.19
CA LYS A 100 -3.12 -6.45 27.53
C LYS A 100 -3.18 -5.37 28.63
N VAL A 101 -2.56 -4.22 28.39
CA VAL A 101 -2.61 -3.08 29.33
C VAL A 101 -4.03 -2.51 29.45
N SER A 102 -4.79 -2.45 28.36
CA SER A 102 -6.19 -1.97 28.39
C SER A 102 -7.11 -2.93 29.16
N GLU A 103 -6.94 -4.22 28.97
CA GLU A 103 -7.68 -5.27 29.69
C GLU A 103 -7.42 -5.23 31.19
N GLN A 104 -6.15 -5.07 31.61
CA GLN A 104 -5.78 -4.90 33.03
C GLN A 104 -6.44 -3.67 33.67
N LYS A 105 -6.73 -2.63 32.87
CA LYS A 105 -7.46 -1.42 33.31
C LYS A 105 -8.97 -1.54 33.19
N GLY A 106 -9.51 -2.75 32.96
CA GLY A 106 -10.95 -3.00 32.83
C GLY A 106 -11.58 -2.45 31.52
N ARG A 107 -10.77 -2.03 30.54
CA ARG A 107 -11.24 -1.51 29.24
C ARG A 107 -11.25 -2.63 28.19
N VAL A 108 -12.28 -3.48 28.25
CA VAL A 108 -12.44 -4.59 27.31
C VAL A 108 -13.20 -4.13 26.05
N GLY A 109 -12.75 -4.61 24.88
CA GLY A 109 -13.54 -4.48 23.63
C GLY A 109 -13.30 -3.20 22.81
N LYS A 110 -12.26 -2.40 23.09
CA LYS A 110 -11.90 -1.27 22.20
C LYS A 110 -11.40 -1.80 20.85
N ALA A 111 -12.10 -1.44 19.77
CA ALA A 111 -11.67 -1.78 18.42
C ALA A 111 -10.35 -1.05 18.07
N THR A 112 -9.43 -1.77 17.41
CA THR A 112 -8.21 -1.19 16.84
C THR A 112 -8.58 -0.39 15.60
N ARG A 113 -8.27 0.89 15.59
CA ARG A 113 -8.55 1.80 14.48
C ARG A 113 -7.37 1.88 13.53
N VAL A 114 -7.61 1.49 12.31
CA VAL A 114 -6.58 1.38 11.27
C VAL A 114 -6.89 2.34 10.14
N LEU A 115 -5.92 3.18 9.80
CA LEU A 115 -5.99 4.08 8.65
C LEU A 115 -5.27 3.41 7.46
N VAL A 116 -5.94 3.34 6.32
CA VAL A 116 -5.32 2.84 5.07
C VAL A 116 -4.99 4.01 4.17
N ILE A 117 -3.71 4.21 3.90
CA ILE A 117 -3.20 5.26 3.01
C ILE A 117 -2.48 4.66 1.82
N GLY A 118 -2.26 5.45 0.80
CA GLY A 118 -1.51 5.11 -0.40
C GLY A 118 -1.83 6.06 -1.54
N ILE A 119 -0.95 6.13 -2.52
CA ILE A 119 -1.16 6.93 -3.72
C ILE A 119 -2.27 6.31 -4.59
N PRO A 120 -2.81 7.04 -5.57
CA PRO A 120 -3.75 6.46 -6.52
C PRO A 120 -3.18 5.22 -7.22
N ASN A 121 -4.03 4.31 -7.63
CA ASN A 121 -3.73 3.12 -8.46
C ASN A 121 -2.77 2.07 -7.86
N VAL A 122 -2.32 2.19 -6.60
CA VAL A 122 -1.57 1.13 -5.90
C VAL A 122 -2.45 -0.05 -5.47
N GLY A 123 -3.76 0.05 -5.67
CA GLY A 123 -4.72 -1.00 -5.33
C GLY A 123 -5.31 -0.90 -3.92
N LYS A 124 -5.34 0.31 -3.34
CA LYS A 124 -5.89 0.57 -1.99
C LYS A 124 -7.34 0.07 -1.86
N SER A 125 -8.24 0.46 -2.75
CA SER A 125 -9.64 0.01 -2.72
C SER A 125 -9.78 -1.50 -2.92
N SER A 126 -8.96 -2.10 -3.80
CA SER A 126 -8.93 -3.55 -3.98
C SER A 126 -8.48 -4.27 -2.72
N PHE A 127 -7.47 -3.72 -2.01
CA PHE A 127 -7.00 -4.24 -0.74
C PHE A 127 -8.11 -4.18 0.33
N ILE A 128 -8.75 -3.02 0.50
CA ILE A 128 -9.82 -2.83 1.45
C ILE A 128 -10.98 -3.78 1.16
N ASN A 129 -11.39 -3.91 -0.11
CA ASN A 129 -12.42 -4.86 -0.53
C ASN A 129 -12.05 -6.30 -0.20
N ARG A 130 -10.79 -6.67 -0.42
CA ARG A 130 -10.31 -8.04 -0.18
C ARG A 130 -10.26 -8.37 1.31
N ILE A 131 -9.73 -7.46 2.12
CA ILE A 131 -9.63 -7.67 3.57
C ILE A 131 -11.03 -7.68 4.19
N SER A 132 -11.95 -6.80 3.76
CA SER A 132 -13.32 -6.74 4.22
C SER A 132 -14.10 -8.03 3.88
N LYS A 133 -14.00 -8.54 2.65
CA LYS A 133 -14.67 -9.78 2.25
C LYS A 133 -14.21 -11.00 3.03
N LYS A 134 -12.96 -11.04 3.49
CA LYS A 134 -12.43 -12.14 4.29
C LYS A 134 -12.83 -12.08 5.75
N THR A 135 -13.15 -10.90 6.25
CA THR A 135 -13.33 -10.65 7.69
C THR A 135 -14.74 -10.23 8.07
N THR A 136 -15.61 -9.88 7.11
CA THR A 136 -16.99 -9.51 7.39
C THR A 136 -17.92 -10.72 7.35
N MET A 137 -18.56 -10.99 8.46
CA MET A 137 -19.94 -11.51 8.43
C MET A 137 -20.83 -10.35 7.98
N ALA A 138 -21.38 -10.48 6.77
CA ALA A 138 -22.44 -9.69 6.16
C ALA A 138 -22.92 -8.42 6.91
N VAL A 139 -22.35 -7.26 6.59
CA VAL A 139 -23.04 -5.98 6.72
C VAL A 139 -22.89 -5.25 5.40
N GLY A 140 -24.02 -5.03 4.74
CA GLY A 140 -24.06 -4.52 3.39
C GLY A 140 -23.62 -3.06 3.29
N ASN A 141 -22.48 -2.88 2.65
CA ASN A 141 -22.17 -1.66 1.91
C ASN A 141 -21.18 -2.04 0.82
N LYS A 142 -21.56 -1.86 -0.44
CA LYS A 142 -20.69 -2.12 -1.60
C LYS A 142 -19.59 -1.05 -1.66
N PRO A 143 -18.30 -1.43 -1.65
CA PRO A 143 -17.24 -0.48 -1.84
C PRO A 143 -17.22 -0.01 -3.29
N GLY A 144 -17.39 1.27 -3.47
CA GLY A 144 -17.19 2.00 -4.72
C GLY A 144 -16.07 3.03 -4.56
N VAL A 145 -15.78 3.80 -5.60
CA VAL A 145 -14.82 4.91 -5.54
C VAL A 145 -15.17 5.80 -4.35
N THR A 146 -14.28 5.81 -3.36
CA THR A 146 -14.53 6.47 -2.08
C THR A 146 -14.48 7.99 -2.25
N LYS A 147 -15.66 8.63 -2.24
CA LYS A 147 -15.80 10.10 -2.27
C LYS A 147 -15.87 10.71 -0.86
N GLN A 148 -16.16 9.88 0.16
CA GLN A 148 -16.28 10.29 1.56
C GLN A 148 -15.60 9.26 2.46
N LYS A 149 -15.17 9.68 3.66
CA LYS A 149 -14.62 8.80 4.68
C LYS A 149 -15.65 7.77 5.11
N GLN A 150 -15.23 6.53 5.19
CA GLN A 150 -16.07 5.44 5.64
C GLN A 150 -15.30 4.55 6.60
N TRP A 151 -15.89 4.30 7.77
CA TRP A 151 -15.43 3.27 8.69
C TRP A 151 -15.97 1.91 8.25
N ILE A 152 -15.07 0.96 8.08
CA ILE A 152 -15.41 -0.42 7.73
C ILE A 152 -15.01 -1.30 8.91
N ARG A 153 -16.00 -1.90 9.55
CA ARG A 153 -15.76 -2.81 10.65
C ARG A 153 -15.37 -4.19 10.11
N LEU A 154 -14.23 -4.67 10.51
CA LEU A 154 -13.77 -6.03 10.26
C LEU A 154 -14.11 -6.90 11.49
N SER A 155 -14.13 -8.25 11.31
CA SER A 155 -14.13 -9.17 12.44
C SER A 155 -12.86 -8.94 13.29
N ASN A 156 -12.88 -9.37 14.55
CA ASN A 156 -11.75 -9.25 15.49
C ASN A 156 -11.46 -7.82 15.99
N ASN A 157 -12.49 -7.01 16.17
CA ASN A 157 -12.33 -5.67 16.74
C ASN A 157 -11.37 -4.74 15.98
N ILE A 158 -11.36 -4.81 14.66
CA ILE A 158 -10.62 -3.90 13.78
C ILE A 158 -11.60 -3.02 13.02
N GLU A 159 -11.38 -1.72 13.06
CA GLU A 159 -12.09 -0.72 12.24
C GLU A 159 -11.13 -0.09 11.27
N LEU A 160 -11.40 -0.22 9.96
CA LEU A 160 -10.64 0.44 8.91
C LEU A 160 -11.25 1.78 8.54
N LEU A 161 -10.43 2.81 8.43
CA LEU A 161 -10.80 4.07 7.80
C LEU A 161 -10.24 4.10 6.38
N ASP A 162 -11.13 4.12 5.39
CA ASP A 162 -10.73 4.33 3.99
C ASP A 162 -10.59 5.82 3.71
N THR A 163 -9.45 6.18 3.10
CA THR A 163 -9.18 7.55 2.67
C THR A 163 -8.98 7.59 1.16
N PRO A 164 -9.37 8.71 0.51
CA PRO A 164 -9.01 8.93 -0.89
C PRO A 164 -7.50 8.83 -1.10
N GLY A 165 -7.07 8.23 -2.21
CA GLY A 165 -5.66 8.21 -2.58
C GLY A 165 -5.15 9.63 -2.82
N VAL A 166 -4.00 9.97 -2.25
CA VAL A 166 -3.40 11.30 -2.36
C VAL A 166 -2.08 11.18 -3.09
N LEU A 167 -1.99 11.84 -4.24
CA LEU A 167 -0.75 12.02 -4.97
C LEU A 167 -0.18 13.41 -4.63
N TRP A 168 1.14 13.52 -4.47
CA TRP A 168 1.79 14.81 -4.24
C TRP A 168 1.94 15.59 -5.56
N PRO A 169 1.99 16.93 -5.49
CA PRO A 169 1.87 17.78 -6.69
C PRO A 169 3.14 17.81 -7.54
N LYS A 170 4.29 17.48 -6.99
CA LYS A 170 5.59 17.52 -7.66
C LYS A 170 6.42 16.31 -7.30
N PHE A 171 6.86 15.55 -8.30
CA PHE A 171 7.72 14.40 -8.09
C PHE A 171 9.13 14.83 -7.66
N GLU A 172 9.75 14.06 -6.79
CA GLU A 172 11.09 14.35 -6.25
C GLU A 172 12.17 14.24 -7.32
N SER A 173 11.97 13.36 -8.30
CA SER A 173 12.90 13.15 -9.41
C SER A 173 12.19 12.64 -10.66
N GLU A 174 12.86 12.74 -11.81
CA GLU A 174 12.40 12.15 -13.07
C GLU A 174 12.26 10.63 -12.96
N GLU A 175 13.15 9.97 -12.21
CA GLU A 175 13.10 8.53 -11.98
C GLU A 175 11.82 8.10 -11.27
N VAL A 176 11.40 8.83 -10.24
CA VAL A 176 10.12 8.58 -9.55
C VAL A 176 8.95 8.73 -10.53
N ALA A 177 8.95 9.78 -11.35
CA ALA A 177 7.91 10.00 -12.34
C ALA A 177 7.84 8.86 -13.37
N LEU A 178 8.99 8.40 -13.88
CA LEU A 178 9.09 7.27 -14.81
C LEU A 178 8.60 5.96 -14.17
N ASN A 179 9.01 5.64 -12.96
CA ASN A 179 8.56 4.44 -12.26
C ASN A 179 7.05 4.43 -12.05
N LEU A 180 6.46 5.59 -11.73
CA LEU A 180 5.00 5.74 -11.61
C LEU A 180 4.29 5.59 -12.96
N ALA A 181 4.90 6.08 -14.05
CA ALA A 181 4.39 5.91 -15.41
C ALA A 181 4.48 4.43 -15.86
N PHE A 182 5.62 3.77 -15.66
CA PHE A 182 5.82 2.35 -16.00
C PHE A 182 4.79 1.43 -15.38
N THR A 183 4.29 1.78 -14.21
CA THR A 183 3.31 0.97 -13.48
C THR A 183 1.87 1.39 -13.69
N GLY A 184 1.63 2.43 -14.50
CA GLY A 184 0.29 3.00 -14.75
C GLY A 184 -0.31 3.69 -13.52
N THR A 185 0.54 4.15 -12.61
CA THR A 185 0.11 4.88 -11.41
C THR A 185 -0.31 6.30 -11.73
N ILE A 186 0.36 6.94 -12.67
CA ILE A 186 0.01 8.24 -13.25
C ILE A 186 -0.52 8.07 -14.66
N LYS A 187 -1.26 9.08 -15.14
CA LYS A 187 -1.81 9.07 -16.50
C LYS A 187 -0.70 9.18 -17.54
N ASP A 188 -0.88 8.48 -18.65
CA ASP A 188 0.06 8.44 -19.78
C ASP A 188 0.32 9.79 -20.44
N ASP A 189 -0.54 10.78 -20.21
CA ASP A 189 -0.44 12.11 -20.82
C ASP A 189 0.59 13.03 -20.14
N ILE A 190 1.16 12.60 -19.01
CA ILE A 190 2.11 13.42 -18.23
C ILE A 190 3.51 13.35 -18.84
N LEU A 191 3.87 12.24 -19.48
CA LEU A 191 5.17 12.03 -20.12
C LEU A 191 4.98 11.53 -21.56
N PRO A 192 5.92 11.83 -22.49
CA PRO A 192 5.87 11.31 -23.86
C PRO A 192 5.89 9.78 -23.87
N LYS A 193 4.85 9.15 -24.39
CA LYS A 193 4.67 7.68 -24.38
C LYS A 193 5.85 6.92 -24.98
N VAL A 194 6.43 7.43 -26.06
CA VAL A 194 7.56 6.82 -26.77
C VAL A 194 8.80 6.82 -25.86
N GLU A 195 9.05 7.91 -25.16
CA GLU A 195 10.17 8.01 -24.23
C GLU A 195 9.99 7.07 -23.04
N VAL A 196 8.78 7.02 -22.46
CA VAL A 196 8.46 6.09 -21.37
C VAL A 196 8.68 4.64 -21.82
N ALA A 197 8.19 4.27 -23.00
CA ALA A 197 8.35 2.92 -23.56
C ALA A 197 9.82 2.58 -23.81
N TYR A 198 10.60 3.50 -24.38
CA TYR A 198 12.02 3.33 -24.61
C TYR A 198 12.81 3.12 -23.32
N ARG A 199 12.58 3.97 -22.32
CA ARG A 199 13.22 3.88 -21.00
C ARG A 199 12.87 2.57 -20.28
N LEU A 200 11.60 2.17 -20.35
CA LEU A 200 11.15 0.90 -19.77
C LEU A 200 11.83 -0.29 -20.46
N LEU A 201 11.86 -0.31 -21.80
CA LEU A 201 12.50 -1.38 -22.55
C LEU A 201 13.99 -1.47 -22.24
N LYS A 202 14.70 -0.35 -22.16
CA LYS A 202 16.10 -0.29 -21.77
C LYS A 202 16.32 -0.92 -20.40
N PHE A 203 15.55 -0.50 -19.38
CA PHE A 203 15.60 -1.06 -18.03
C PHE A 203 15.36 -2.57 -18.02
N LEU A 204 14.36 -3.04 -18.77
CA LEU A 204 14.02 -4.46 -18.85
C LEU A 204 15.11 -5.27 -19.53
N LEU A 205 15.75 -4.75 -20.58
CA LEU A 205 16.87 -5.41 -21.26
C LEU A 205 18.12 -5.52 -20.37
N GLU A 206 18.37 -4.52 -19.54
CA GLU A 206 19.50 -4.54 -18.60
C GLU A 206 19.29 -5.52 -17.45
N ASN A 207 18.06 -5.64 -16.91
CA ASN A 207 17.76 -6.38 -15.70
C ASN A 207 17.04 -7.72 -15.94
N TYR A 208 16.27 -7.83 -17.02
CA TYR A 208 15.35 -8.96 -17.30
C TYR A 208 15.43 -9.39 -18.77
N LYS A 209 16.62 -9.38 -19.35
CA LYS A 209 16.84 -9.66 -20.79
C LYS A 209 16.16 -10.92 -21.28
N ASN A 210 16.30 -12.05 -20.56
CA ASN A 210 15.70 -13.31 -20.96
C ASN A 210 14.17 -13.27 -21.00
N ASN A 211 13.56 -12.58 -20.04
CA ASN A 211 12.10 -12.41 -19.99
C ASN A 211 11.58 -11.57 -21.17
N VAL A 212 12.36 -10.54 -21.57
CA VAL A 212 12.03 -9.72 -22.76
C VAL A 212 12.10 -10.57 -24.04
N ILE A 213 13.20 -11.32 -24.20
CA ILE A 213 13.40 -12.20 -25.36
C ILE A 213 12.26 -13.22 -25.47
N GLU A 214 11.92 -13.90 -24.38
CA GLU A 214 10.85 -14.87 -24.32
C GLU A 214 9.48 -14.24 -24.64
N ARG A 215 9.17 -13.10 -23.99
CA ARG A 215 7.90 -12.39 -24.15
C ARG A 215 7.64 -11.92 -25.58
N TYR A 216 8.65 -11.39 -26.24
CA TYR A 216 8.54 -10.79 -27.56
C TYR A 216 9.04 -11.73 -28.68
N LYS A 217 9.44 -12.97 -28.35
CA LYS A 217 9.97 -13.98 -29.29
C LYS A 217 11.09 -13.43 -30.16
N ILE A 218 12.01 -12.69 -29.56
CA ILE A 218 13.14 -12.09 -30.25
C ILE A 218 14.14 -13.20 -30.56
N ASN A 219 14.47 -13.41 -31.85
CA ASN A 219 15.51 -14.34 -32.23
C ASN A 219 16.87 -13.87 -31.69
N LYS A 220 17.64 -14.79 -31.13
CA LYS A 220 19.04 -14.55 -30.80
C LYS A 220 19.83 -14.66 -32.11
N GLU A 221 20.09 -13.55 -32.79
CA GLU A 221 21.19 -13.47 -33.73
C GLU A 221 22.50 -13.15 -32.99
#